data_ac6425dfb134c88779a721827fe68c68
#
_entry.id   ac6425dfb134c88779a721827fe68c68
#
_cell.length_a   1.000
_cell.length_b   1.000
_cell.length_c   1.000
_cell.angle_alpha   90.00
_cell.angle_beta   90.00
_cell.angle_gamma   90.00
#
_symmetry.space_group_name_H-M   'P 1'
#
loop_
_entity.id
_entity.type
_entity.pdbx_description
1 polymer ?
#
loop_
_entity_poly.entity_id
_entity_poly.type
_entity_poly.pdbx_seq_one_letter_code
_entity_poly.pdbx_strand_id
1 'polypeptide(L)'
;MRKPFHRVGTGPHAVLVLHGWFGDAHAFEPIEPWLSGDAYSYVFMNYRGYGARRDVPGAYTIDEIALDALALADELGWRTFSLVGHSVGGMAIERIAALAPARVRGLVA
;
A
#
# COMPACT_ATOMS: atom_id res chain seq x y z
N MET A 1 16.18 -10.68 6.63
CA MET A 1 14.70 -10.73 6.67
C MET A 1 14.13 -9.91 5.53
N ARG A 2 13.20 -10.48 4.77
CA ARG A 2 12.53 -9.75 3.69
C ARG A 2 11.55 -8.74 4.26
N LYS A 3 11.59 -7.52 3.72
CA LYS A 3 10.65 -6.47 4.12
C LYS A 3 9.26 -6.78 3.52
N PRO A 4 8.19 -6.53 4.27
CA PRO A 4 6.82 -6.72 3.75
C PRO A 4 6.41 -5.64 2.75
N PHE A 5 7.27 -4.69 2.45
CA PHE A 5 6.98 -3.58 1.54
C PHE A 5 8.25 -3.10 0.83
N HIS A 6 8.05 -2.36 -0.24
CA HIS A 6 9.10 -1.69 -1.00
C HIS A 6 8.84 -0.18 -0.91
N ARG A 7 9.88 0.60 -0.66
CA ARG A 7 9.76 2.05 -0.48
C ARG A 7 10.51 2.82 -1.54
N VAL A 8 9.88 3.87 -2.09
CA VAL A 8 10.48 4.81 -3.02
C VAL A 8 10.26 6.22 -2.50
N GLY A 9 11.33 7.00 -2.39
CA GLY A 9 11.27 8.39 -2.02
C GLY A 9 11.29 8.64 -0.52
N THR A 10 11.53 9.90 -0.16
CA THR A 10 11.66 10.35 1.23
C THR A 10 10.87 11.65 1.49
N GLY A 11 10.01 12.05 0.55
CA GLY A 11 9.25 13.28 0.65
C GLY A 11 8.19 13.26 1.76
N PRO A 12 7.65 14.44 2.09
CA PRO A 12 6.74 14.57 3.23
C PRO A 12 5.33 14.02 3.00
N HIS A 13 4.94 13.81 1.75
CA HIS A 13 3.61 13.30 1.44
C HIS A 13 3.63 11.77 1.33
N ALA A 14 2.97 11.12 2.28
CA ALA A 14 2.90 9.66 2.34
C ALA A 14 1.88 9.10 1.35
N VAL A 15 2.28 8.10 0.58
CA VAL A 15 1.42 7.41 -0.40
C VAL A 15 1.58 5.90 -0.22
N LEU A 16 0.49 5.23 0.08
CA LEU A 16 0.45 3.78 0.19
C LEU A 16 -0.12 3.21 -1.10
N VAL A 17 0.61 2.29 -1.73
CA VAL A 17 0.28 1.73 -3.04
C VAL A 17 -0.03 0.24 -2.92
N LEU A 18 -1.20 -0.15 -3.39
CA LEU A 18 -1.74 -1.49 -3.31
C LEU A 18 -1.86 -2.12 -4.70
N HIS A 19 -1.18 -3.25 -4.88
CA HIS A 19 -1.11 -3.94 -6.17
C HIS A 19 -2.38 -4.72 -6.51
N GLY A 20 -2.47 -5.15 -7.76
CA GLY A 20 -3.57 -5.97 -8.25
C GLY A 20 -3.40 -7.46 -7.97
N TRP A 21 -4.36 -8.23 -8.44
CA TRP A 21 -4.36 -9.68 -8.33
C TRP A 21 -3.11 -10.23 -9.04
N PHE A 22 -2.46 -11.23 -8.42
CA PHE A 22 -1.20 -11.81 -8.89
C PHE A 22 0.00 -10.84 -8.91
N GLY A 23 -0.14 -9.64 -8.35
CA GLY A 23 0.96 -8.70 -8.25
C GLY A 23 1.74 -8.83 -6.94
N ASP A 24 2.61 -7.87 -6.70
CA ASP A 24 3.34 -7.71 -5.45
C ASP A 24 3.84 -6.27 -5.31
N ALA A 25 4.67 -6.01 -4.30
CA ALA A 25 5.21 -4.67 -4.04
C ALA A 25 6.06 -4.12 -5.20
N HIS A 26 6.46 -4.94 -6.16
CA HIS A 26 7.27 -4.54 -7.31
C HIS A 26 6.47 -4.42 -8.61
N ALA A 27 5.13 -4.55 -8.54
CA ALA A 27 4.27 -4.49 -9.72
C ALA A 27 4.34 -3.14 -10.45
N PHE A 28 4.69 -2.07 -9.73
CA PHE A 28 4.77 -0.71 -10.28
C PHE A 28 6.20 -0.29 -10.63
N GLU A 29 7.19 -1.18 -10.59
CA GLU A 29 8.58 -0.82 -10.88
C GLU A 29 8.77 -0.06 -12.20
N PRO A 30 8.07 -0.40 -13.30
CA PRO A 30 8.25 0.34 -14.55
C PRO A 30 7.98 1.84 -14.47
N ILE A 31 7.17 2.30 -13.51
CA ILE A 31 6.86 3.73 -13.37
C ILE A 31 7.71 4.42 -12.30
N GLU A 32 8.50 3.68 -11.53
CA GLU A 32 9.29 4.26 -10.44
C GLU A 32 10.21 5.40 -10.86
N PRO A 33 10.90 5.35 -12.02
CA PRO A 33 11.73 6.47 -12.46
C PRO A 33 10.97 7.78 -12.66
N TRP A 34 9.66 7.72 -12.81
CA TRP A 34 8.81 8.89 -13.03
C TRP A 34 8.19 9.44 -11.74
N LEU A 35 8.40 8.76 -10.61
CA LEU A 35 7.86 9.17 -9.32
C LEU A 35 8.75 10.24 -8.68
N SER A 36 8.12 11.27 -8.11
CA SER A 36 8.84 12.32 -7.40
C SER A 36 9.17 11.89 -5.98
N GLY A 37 10.37 11.35 -5.77
CA GLY A 37 10.83 10.91 -4.46
C GLY A 37 11.15 12.05 -3.49
N ASP A 38 11.27 13.28 -3.99
CA ASP A 38 11.53 14.47 -3.16
C ASP A 38 10.23 15.00 -2.52
N ALA A 39 9.12 14.90 -3.24
CA ALA A 39 7.82 15.38 -2.77
C ALA A 39 7.04 14.29 -2.01
N TYR A 40 7.25 13.04 -2.35
CA TYR A 40 6.45 11.91 -1.87
C TYR A 40 7.30 10.79 -1.30
N SER A 41 6.71 10.08 -0.35
CA SER A 41 7.20 8.77 0.11
C SER A 41 6.19 7.74 -0.31
N TYR A 42 6.55 6.87 -1.25
CA TYR A 42 5.69 5.79 -1.74
C TYR A 42 6.06 4.50 -1.03
N VAL A 43 5.09 3.83 -0.47
CA VAL A 43 5.27 2.48 0.10
C VAL A 43 4.36 1.52 -0.66
N PHE A 44 5.00 0.56 -1.32
CA PHE A 44 4.34 -0.49 -2.09
C PHE A 44 4.27 -1.73 -1.21
N MET A 45 3.09 -2.03 -0.70
CA MET A 45 2.96 -3.15 0.24
C MET A 45 2.73 -4.49 -0.47
N ASN A 46 3.11 -5.56 0.20
CA ASN A 46 2.74 -6.93 -0.16
C ASN A 46 1.58 -7.39 0.72
N TYR A 47 0.61 -8.07 0.14
CA TYR A 47 -0.45 -8.72 0.89
C TYR A 47 0.04 -10.06 1.43
N ARG A 48 -0.63 -10.59 2.45
CA ARG A 48 -0.39 -11.97 2.90
C ARG A 48 -0.61 -12.91 1.74
N GLY A 49 0.33 -13.82 1.52
CA GLY A 49 0.31 -14.74 0.40
C GLY A 49 0.92 -14.20 -0.89
N TYR A 50 1.46 -12.98 -0.89
CA TYR A 50 2.01 -12.33 -2.08
C TYR A 50 3.43 -11.84 -1.85
N GLY A 51 4.27 -11.93 -2.90
CA GLY A 51 5.62 -11.38 -2.90
C GLY A 51 6.45 -11.83 -1.71
N ALA A 52 7.04 -10.87 -0.98
CA ALA A 52 7.85 -11.15 0.20
C ALA A 52 7.05 -11.76 1.35
N ARG A 53 5.72 -11.71 1.28
CA ARG A 53 4.82 -12.29 2.28
C ARG A 53 4.11 -13.55 1.79
N ARG A 54 4.60 -14.18 0.72
CA ARG A 54 3.95 -15.36 0.11
C ARG A 54 3.74 -16.53 1.07
N ASP A 55 4.56 -16.61 2.10
CA ASP A 55 4.49 -17.67 3.10
C ASP A 55 3.68 -17.27 4.35
N VAL A 56 3.13 -16.06 4.36
CA VAL A 56 2.33 -15.56 5.49
C VAL A 56 0.87 -15.94 5.26
N PRO A 57 0.29 -16.78 6.14
CA PRO A 57 -1.10 -17.20 5.99
C PRO A 57 -2.08 -16.07 6.33
N GLY A 58 -3.27 -16.15 5.78
CA GLY A 58 -4.34 -15.19 6.06
C GLY A 58 -5.67 -15.69 5.51
N ALA A 59 -6.68 -14.85 5.65
CA ALA A 59 -8.02 -15.12 5.13
C ALA A 59 -8.17 -14.71 3.66
N TYR A 60 -7.23 -13.92 3.15
CA TYR A 60 -7.18 -13.46 1.76
C TYR A 60 -8.42 -12.66 1.35
N THR A 61 -8.92 -11.83 2.26
CA THR A 61 -10.09 -10.97 2.04
C THR A 61 -9.66 -9.52 1.82
N ILE A 62 -10.57 -8.73 1.23
CA ILE A 62 -10.37 -7.29 1.09
C ILE A 62 -10.20 -6.62 2.46
N ASP A 63 -10.99 -7.03 3.45
CA ASP A 63 -10.90 -6.49 4.80
C ASP A 63 -9.53 -6.78 5.42
N GLU A 64 -8.97 -7.96 5.19
CA GLU A 64 -7.63 -8.30 5.67
C GLU A 64 -6.57 -7.39 5.04
N ILE A 65 -6.65 -7.16 3.74
CA ILE A 65 -5.73 -6.24 3.04
C ILE A 65 -5.85 -4.84 3.65
N ALA A 66 -7.07 -4.36 3.85
CA ALA A 66 -7.31 -3.03 4.40
C ALA A 66 -6.76 -2.89 5.83
N LEU A 67 -6.99 -3.88 6.68
CA LEU A 67 -6.49 -3.86 8.05
C LEU A 67 -4.97 -3.96 8.11
N ASP A 68 -4.36 -4.78 7.26
CA ASP A 68 -2.90 -4.87 7.16
C ASP A 68 -2.30 -3.56 6.65
N ALA A 69 -2.97 -2.87 5.73
CA ALA A 69 -2.52 -1.57 5.23
C ALA A 69 -2.54 -0.52 6.34
N LEU A 70 -3.61 -0.49 7.14
CA LEU A 70 -3.69 0.43 8.28
C LEU A 70 -2.62 0.11 9.33
N ALA A 71 -2.37 -1.16 9.59
CA ALA A 71 -1.31 -1.58 10.51
C ALA A 71 0.07 -1.15 10.00
N LEU A 72 0.31 -1.27 8.69
CA LEU A 72 1.57 -0.82 8.08
C LEU A 72 1.72 0.69 8.21
N ALA A 73 0.67 1.45 7.96
CA ALA A 73 0.69 2.90 8.13
C ALA A 73 1.04 3.28 9.58
N ASP A 74 0.49 2.56 10.54
CA ASP A 74 0.80 2.76 11.96
C ASP A 74 2.27 2.48 12.25
N GLU A 75 2.83 1.40 11.72
CA GLU A 75 4.25 1.07 11.87
C GLU A 75 5.16 2.13 11.26
N LEU A 76 4.74 2.72 10.14
CA LEU A 76 5.50 3.77 9.46
C LEU A 76 5.36 5.13 10.14
N GLY A 77 4.49 5.25 11.13
CA GLY A 77 4.20 6.52 11.77
C GLY A 77 3.36 7.45 10.90
N TRP A 78 2.67 6.93 9.92
CA TRP A 78 1.85 7.71 8.99
C TRP A 78 0.45 7.93 9.56
N ARG A 79 0.22 9.09 10.10
CA ARG A 79 -1.08 9.47 10.64
C ARG A 79 -2.10 9.68 9.52
N THR A 80 -1.67 10.36 8.45
CA THR A 80 -2.47 10.58 7.25
C THR A 80 -1.66 10.16 6.02
N PHE A 81 -2.34 9.75 4.97
CA PHE A 81 -1.70 9.28 3.75
C PHE A 81 -2.69 9.29 2.59
N SER A 82 -2.16 9.28 1.38
CA SER A 82 -2.93 9.05 0.17
C SER A 82 -2.82 7.59 -0.24
N LEU A 83 -3.75 7.13 -1.04
CA LEU A 83 -3.86 5.74 -1.46
C LEU A 83 -3.89 5.64 -2.99
N VAL A 84 -3.13 4.70 -3.52
CA VAL A 84 -3.20 4.29 -4.92
C VAL A 84 -3.45 2.80 -4.94
N GLY A 85 -4.44 2.35 -5.70
CA GLY A 85 -4.74 0.93 -5.80
C GLY A 85 -5.11 0.52 -7.20
N HIS A 86 -4.69 -0.67 -7.60
CA HIS A 86 -4.99 -1.25 -8.90
C HIS A 86 -5.81 -2.53 -8.72
N SER A 87 -6.94 -2.64 -9.40
CA SER A 87 -7.81 -3.82 -9.38
C SER A 87 -8.26 -4.18 -7.96
N VAL A 88 -7.86 -5.34 -7.41
CA VAL A 88 -8.19 -5.70 -6.02
C VAL A 88 -7.63 -4.68 -5.03
N GLY A 89 -6.48 -4.08 -5.33
CA GLY A 89 -5.94 -2.97 -4.55
C GLY A 89 -6.84 -1.74 -4.56
N GLY A 90 -7.50 -1.47 -5.69
CA GLY A 90 -8.49 -0.40 -5.80
C GLY A 90 -9.69 -0.64 -4.88
N MET A 91 -10.16 -1.87 -4.78
CA MET A 91 -11.23 -2.24 -3.85
C MET A 91 -10.77 -2.08 -2.41
N ALA A 92 -9.54 -2.47 -2.12
CA ALA A 92 -8.98 -2.38 -0.77
C ALA A 92 -8.82 -0.92 -0.31
N ILE A 93 -8.39 -0.01 -1.18
CA ILE A 93 -8.25 1.41 -0.79
C ILE A 93 -9.59 2.05 -0.50
N GLU A 94 -10.64 1.67 -1.20
CA GLU A 94 -11.99 2.14 -0.89
C GLU A 94 -12.42 1.65 0.50
N ARG A 95 -12.08 0.42 0.85
CA ARG A 95 -12.38 -0.14 2.17
C ARG A 95 -11.57 0.57 3.27
N ILE A 96 -10.31 0.89 3.01
CA ILE A 96 -9.48 1.67 3.95
C ILE A 96 -10.12 3.04 4.20
N ALA A 97 -10.56 3.71 3.14
CA ALA A 97 -11.20 5.03 3.27
C ALA A 97 -12.51 4.94 4.07
N ALA A 98 -13.26 3.85 3.93
CA ALA A 98 -14.49 3.64 4.70
C ALA A 98 -14.18 3.37 6.18
N LEU A 99 -13.10 2.64 6.48
CA LEU A 99 -12.73 2.29 7.85
C LEU A 99 -12.06 3.45 8.60
N ALA A 100 -11.29 4.27 7.90
CA ALA A 100 -10.50 5.33 8.52
C ALA A 100 -10.51 6.61 7.67
N PRO A 101 -11.69 7.22 7.47
CA PRO A 101 -11.83 8.35 6.55
C PRO A 101 -10.99 9.57 6.95
N ALA A 102 -10.76 9.79 8.25
CA ALA A 102 -9.96 10.92 8.73
C ALA A 102 -8.46 10.78 8.41
N ARG A 103 -8.00 9.59 8.04
CA ARG A 103 -6.59 9.32 7.74
C ARG A 103 -6.28 9.38 6.26
N VAL A 104 -7.28 9.32 5.40
CA VAL A 104 -7.10 9.25 3.94
C VAL A 104 -7.22 10.65 3.35
N ARG A 105 -6.12 11.14 2.75
CA ARG A 105 -6.09 12.48 2.13
C ARG A 105 -6.62 12.46 0.70
N GLY A 106 -6.46 11.35 0.02
CA GLY A 106 -6.95 11.16 -1.34
C GLY A 106 -6.75 9.72 -1.78
N LEU A 107 -7.46 9.30 -2.81
CA LEU A 107 -7.29 7.96 -3.36
C LEU A 107 -7.43 7.97 -4.88
N VAL A 108 -6.65 7.09 -5.52
CA VAL A 108 -6.67 6.84 -6.95
C VAL A 108 -6.81 5.34 -7.18
N ALA A 109 -7.91 4.96 -7.78
CA ALA A 109 -8.20 3.56 -8.07
C ALA A 109 -7.93 3.21 -9.53
#